data_b6ba1dc403de713d0fff453268adbb43
#
_entry.id   b6ba1dc403de713d0fff453268adbb43
#
_cell.length_a   1.000
_cell.length_b   1.000
_cell.length_c   1.000
_cell.angle_alpha   90.00
_cell.angle_beta   90.00
_cell.angle_gamma   90.00
#
_symmetry.space_group_name_H-M   'P 1'
#
loop_
_entity.id
_entity.type
_entity.pdbx_description
1 polymer ?
#
loop_
_entity_poly.entity_id
_entity_poly.type
_entity_poly.pdbx_seq_one_letter_code
_entity_poly.pdbx_strand_id
1 'polypeptide(L)'
;LMDQTTPQSGMLYLAATPIGNLEDITLRVLRVLEEADVIYCEDTRNSLKLLRHFEISKPLASYHDHSPESRALHIAEQVRQGKQVVLISDAGMPVISDPGFDLVNVFRREGLPYTVLPGASASLSALVLSGIASDRFIFEGFLPRKKKDLDARLSLLDSQTATAIIYESPHRLNATLDAFAKRWPARECAAVREISKRFEEVVRGTTSDVRDHFLANEPRGEFVLVLAGA
;
A
#
# COMPACT_ATOMS: atom_id res chain seq x y z
N LEU A 1 8.52 12.19 32.08
CA LEU A 1 8.47 11.16 33.11
C LEU A 1 7.07 10.55 33.02
N MET A 2 6.94 9.43 32.27
CA MET A 2 5.69 8.66 32.25
C MET A 2 5.70 7.71 33.44
N ASP A 3 4.63 7.74 34.19
CA ASP A 3 4.40 6.90 35.36
C ASP A 3 4.35 5.42 34.93
N GLN A 4 5.26 4.58 35.46
CA GLN A 4 5.46 3.19 35.08
C GLN A 4 4.54 2.19 35.77
N THR A 5 3.43 2.63 36.37
CA THR A 5 2.58 1.78 37.23
C THR A 5 1.18 1.50 36.68
N THR A 6 0.79 2.03 35.51
CA THR A 6 -0.47 1.65 34.87
C THR A 6 -0.24 0.40 34.06
N PRO A 7 -1.07 -0.67 34.15
CA PRO A 7 -0.98 -1.82 33.24
C PRO A 7 -1.04 -1.29 31.81
N GLN A 8 -0.04 -1.62 31.00
CA GLN A 8 0.02 -1.16 29.62
C GLN A 8 -1.23 -1.72 28.92
N SER A 9 -2.16 -0.84 28.56
CA SER A 9 -3.35 -1.25 27.83
C SER A 9 -2.91 -1.87 26.49
N GLY A 10 -3.49 -3.00 26.09
CA GLY A 10 -3.23 -3.60 24.81
C GLY A 10 -3.48 -2.61 23.66
N MET A 11 -2.78 -2.79 22.54
CA MET A 11 -2.85 -1.89 21.40
C MET A 11 -2.69 -2.68 20.10
N LEU A 12 -3.45 -2.31 19.07
CA LEU A 12 -3.17 -2.73 17.70
C LEU A 12 -2.39 -1.63 16.97
N TYR A 13 -1.24 -2.00 16.42
CA TYR A 13 -0.43 -1.14 15.56
C TYR A 13 -0.55 -1.60 14.11
N LEU A 14 -0.94 -0.70 13.23
CA LEU A 14 -0.89 -0.89 11.78
C LEU A 14 0.43 -0.27 11.29
N ALA A 15 1.42 -1.10 10.99
CA ALA A 15 2.78 -0.64 10.75
C ALA A 15 3.17 -0.73 9.27
N ALA A 16 3.59 0.40 8.69
CA ALA A 16 4.10 0.43 7.33
C ALA A 16 5.45 -0.28 7.24
N THR A 17 5.62 -1.10 6.20
CA THR A 17 6.87 -1.80 5.88
C THR A 17 7.54 -1.20 4.64
N PRO A 18 8.83 -1.47 4.40
CA PRO A 18 9.53 -1.02 3.20
C PRO A 18 8.86 -1.49 1.90
N ILE A 19 8.92 -0.68 0.86
CA ILE A 19 8.38 -0.99 -0.49
C ILE A 19 9.44 -1.48 -1.47
N GLY A 20 10.65 -1.76 -0.97
CA GLY A 20 11.74 -2.27 -1.81
C GLY A 20 13.14 -1.91 -1.33
N ASN A 21 13.26 -0.97 -0.39
CA ASN A 21 14.50 -0.63 0.28
C ASN A 21 14.33 -0.74 1.80
N LEU A 22 15.07 -1.63 2.44
CA LEU A 22 14.96 -1.90 3.87
C LEU A 22 15.29 -0.68 4.75
N GLU A 23 16.06 0.27 4.24
CA GLU A 23 16.38 1.53 4.95
C GLU A 23 15.18 2.48 5.09
N ASP A 24 14.09 2.25 4.32
CA ASP A 24 12.85 3.03 4.42
C ASP A 24 11.98 2.63 5.63
N ILE A 25 12.38 1.65 6.43
CA ILE A 25 11.70 1.32 7.68
C ILE A 25 11.96 2.39 8.73
N THR A 26 10.94 2.76 9.48
CA THR A 26 11.14 3.76 10.53
C THR A 26 11.67 3.13 11.82
N LEU A 27 12.48 3.89 12.57
CA LEU A 27 12.97 3.47 13.90
C LEU A 27 11.81 3.13 14.85
N ARG A 28 10.67 3.83 14.74
CA ARG A 28 9.50 3.56 15.55
C ARG A 28 8.85 2.22 15.19
N VAL A 29 8.81 1.86 13.91
CA VAL A 29 8.31 0.55 13.47
C VAL A 29 9.19 -0.56 14.02
N LEU A 30 10.52 -0.44 13.90
CA LEU A 30 11.46 -1.44 14.44
C LEU A 30 11.24 -1.66 15.94
N ARG A 31 11.21 -0.59 16.73
CA ARG A 31 10.98 -0.65 18.17
C ARG A 31 9.64 -1.34 18.50
N VAL A 32 8.55 -0.98 17.81
CA VAL A 32 7.22 -1.58 18.07
C VAL A 32 7.18 -3.06 17.67
N LEU A 33 7.88 -3.45 16.59
CA LEU A 33 8.02 -4.87 16.23
C LEU A 33 8.80 -5.67 17.29
N GLU A 34 9.83 -5.06 17.89
CA GLU A 34 10.59 -5.67 19.00
C GLU A 34 9.77 -5.78 20.29
N GLU A 35 8.87 -4.85 20.56
CA GLU A 35 8.01 -4.81 21.75
C GLU A 35 6.72 -5.66 21.58
N ALA A 36 6.40 -6.08 20.35
CA ALA A 36 5.16 -6.80 20.05
C ALA A 36 5.09 -8.18 20.73
N ASP A 37 3.89 -8.56 21.18
CA ASP A 37 3.57 -9.92 21.63
C ASP A 37 3.33 -10.87 20.45
N VAL A 38 2.76 -10.35 19.36
CA VAL A 38 2.49 -11.09 18.12
C VAL A 38 2.43 -10.13 16.93
N ILE A 39 2.93 -10.59 15.80
CA ILE A 39 2.90 -9.85 14.53
C ILE A 39 2.01 -10.63 13.55
N TYR A 40 0.99 -9.97 13.02
CA TYR A 40 0.14 -10.47 11.94
C TYR A 40 0.61 -9.91 10.60
N CYS A 41 0.56 -10.72 9.55
CA CYS A 41 1.02 -10.37 8.21
C CYS A 41 0.29 -11.20 7.15
N GLU A 42 0.32 -10.78 5.89
CA GLU A 42 -0.30 -11.50 4.80
C GLU A 42 0.49 -12.78 4.48
N ASP A 43 1.77 -12.66 4.12
CA ASP A 43 2.67 -13.80 3.90
C ASP A 43 3.77 -13.86 4.98
N THR A 44 3.68 -14.87 5.85
CA THR A 44 4.65 -15.07 6.93
C THR A 44 6.08 -15.33 6.41
N ARG A 45 6.24 -15.85 5.19
CA ARG A 45 7.55 -16.13 4.59
C ARG A 45 8.27 -14.81 4.22
N ASN A 46 7.52 -13.85 3.67
CA ASN A 46 8.06 -12.53 3.32
C ASN A 46 8.37 -11.73 4.58
N SER A 47 7.43 -11.69 5.52
CA SER A 47 7.59 -11.00 6.80
C SER A 47 8.76 -11.57 7.62
N LEU A 48 8.98 -12.89 7.58
CA LEU A 48 10.11 -13.51 8.27
C LEU A 48 11.47 -13.04 7.72
N LYS A 49 11.57 -12.77 6.40
CA LYS A 49 12.80 -12.22 5.81
C LYS A 49 13.09 -10.81 6.34
N LEU A 50 12.05 -9.96 6.42
CA LEU A 50 12.15 -8.61 6.99
C LEU A 50 12.60 -8.67 8.45
N LEU A 51 11.92 -9.45 9.29
CA LEU A 51 12.24 -9.56 10.71
C LEU A 51 13.64 -10.11 10.96
N ARG A 52 14.06 -11.11 10.20
CA ARG A 52 15.43 -11.67 10.29
C ARG A 52 16.50 -10.65 9.93
N HIS A 53 16.25 -9.80 8.96
CA HIS A 53 17.21 -8.75 8.56
C HIS A 53 17.47 -7.79 9.73
N PHE A 54 16.45 -7.49 10.53
CA PHE A 54 16.55 -6.61 11.69
C PHE A 54 16.74 -7.36 13.01
N GLU A 55 17.06 -8.65 12.96
CA GLU A 55 17.31 -9.52 14.13
C GLU A 55 16.10 -9.61 15.11
N ILE A 56 14.89 -9.36 14.60
CA ILE A 56 13.64 -9.42 15.38
C ILE A 56 13.10 -10.84 15.37
N SER A 57 12.90 -11.42 16.56
CA SER A 57 12.34 -12.76 16.76
C SER A 57 11.04 -12.69 17.54
N LYS A 58 9.89 -12.72 16.84
CA LYS A 58 8.54 -12.60 17.41
C LYS A 58 7.59 -13.62 16.81
N PRO A 59 6.54 -14.04 17.53
CA PRO A 59 5.49 -14.87 16.97
C PRO A 59 4.86 -14.21 15.75
N LEU A 60 4.83 -14.95 14.63
CA LEU A 60 4.16 -14.55 13.40
C LEU A 60 2.87 -15.34 13.21
N ALA A 61 1.84 -14.67 12.74
CA ALA A 61 0.57 -15.28 12.37
C ALA A 61 0.02 -14.64 11.07
N SER A 62 -0.69 -15.42 10.27
CA SER A 62 -1.27 -14.90 9.03
C SER A 62 -2.58 -14.14 9.28
N TYR A 63 -2.76 -13.05 8.54
CA TYR A 63 -4.00 -12.32 8.38
C TYR A 63 -4.10 -11.84 6.92
N HIS A 64 -5.12 -12.25 6.19
CA HIS A 64 -5.31 -11.96 4.77
C HIS A 64 -6.79 -11.64 4.48
N ASP A 65 -7.13 -11.12 3.31
CA ASP A 65 -8.50 -10.68 2.94
C ASP A 65 -9.57 -11.77 3.06
N HIS A 66 -9.17 -13.04 2.99
CA HIS A 66 -10.09 -14.17 3.18
C HIS A 66 -10.10 -14.71 4.61
N SER A 67 -9.47 -13.99 5.56
CA SER A 67 -9.54 -14.37 6.97
C SER A 67 -10.97 -14.21 7.48
N PRO A 68 -11.52 -15.21 8.20
CA PRO A 68 -12.87 -15.09 8.74
C PRO A 68 -12.93 -14.00 9.83
N GLU A 69 -14.10 -13.40 10.03
CA GLU A 69 -14.31 -12.38 11.07
C GLU A 69 -13.87 -12.87 12.47
N SER A 70 -14.01 -14.16 12.74
CA SER A 70 -13.51 -14.77 13.98
C SER A 70 -12.01 -14.53 14.22
N ARG A 71 -11.22 -14.38 13.14
CA ARG A 71 -9.79 -14.06 13.25
C ARG A 71 -9.58 -12.62 13.76
N ALA A 72 -10.35 -11.67 13.24
CA ALA A 72 -10.32 -10.27 13.71
C ALA A 72 -10.80 -10.16 15.16
N LEU A 73 -11.85 -10.89 15.54
CA LEU A 73 -12.33 -10.97 16.92
C LEU A 73 -11.30 -11.59 17.87
N HIS A 74 -10.57 -12.63 17.40
CA HIS A 74 -9.48 -13.22 18.18
C HIS A 74 -8.35 -12.19 18.44
N ILE A 75 -8.00 -11.38 17.44
CA ILE A 75 -7.00 -10.29 17.58
C ILE A 75 -7.52 -9.24 18.56
N ALA A 76 -8.79 -8.87 18.45
CA ALA A 76 -9.43 -7.95 19.38
C ALA A 76 -9.36 -8.43 20.83
N GLU A 77 -9.60 -9.72 21.05
CA GLU A 77 -9.51 -10.33 22.39
C GLU A 77 -8.08 -10.30 22.96
N GLN A 78 -7.07 -10.53 22.12
CA GLN A 78 -5.67 -10.40 22.54
C GLN A 78 -5.35 -8.98 23.04
N VAL A 79 -5.86 -7.95 22.34
CA VAL A 79 -5.69 -6.55 22.76
C VAL A 79 -6.44 -6.25 24.05
N ARG A 80 -7.65 -6.80 24.26
CA ARG A 80 -8.36 -6.69 25.56
C ARG A 80 -7.57 -7.30 26.71
N GLN A 81 -6.81 -8.36 26.43
CA GLN A 81 -5.93 -9.00 27.41
C GLN A 81 -4.62 -8.25 27.65
N GLY A 82 -4.45 -7.05 27.08
CA GLY A 82 -3.29 -6.19 27.28
C GLY A 82 -2.14 -6.41 26.31
N LYS A 83 -2.32 -7.27 25.26
CA LYS A 83 -1.25 -7.56 24.31
C LYS A 83 -0.99 -6.41 23.33
N GLN A 84 0.28 -6.26 22.97
CA GLN A 84 0.75 -5.40 21.91
C GLN A 84 0.74 -6.19 20.60
N VAL A 85 -0.20 -5.89 19.73
CA VAL A 85 -0.40 -6.60 18.45
C VAL A 85 0.00 -5.71 17.29
N VAL A 86 0.76 -6.22 16.34
CA VAL A 86 1.16 -5.48 15.14
C VAL A 86 0.58 -6.16 13.90
N LEU A 87 -0.03 -5.40 13.00
CA LEU A 87 -0.34 -5.83 11.63
C LEU A 87 0.61 -5.13 10.69
N ILE A 88 1.29 -5.92 9.85
CA ILE A 88 2.12 -5.45 8.73
C ILE A 88 1.57 -5.98 7.41
N SER A 89 1.80 -5.25 6.33
CA SER A 89 1.61 -5.73 4.95
C SER A 89 2.91 -6.30 4.39
N ASP A 90 2.85 -6.90 3.23
CA ASP A 90 4.04 -7.39 2.52
C ASP A 90 4.92 -6.21 2.06
N ALA A 91 4.31 -5.06 1.70
CA ALA A 91 5.02 -3.85 1.32
C ALA A 91 4.15 -2.60 1.53
N GLY A 92 4.69 -1.58 2.19
CA GLY A 92 4.03 -0.29 2.37
C GLY A 92 3.03 -0.25 3.53
N MET A 93 1.96 0.51 3.33
CA MET A 93 0.95 0.80 4.34
C MET A 93 -0.10 -0.31 4.39
N PRO A 94 -0.31 -1.00 5.53
CA PRO A 94 -1.39 -1.95 5.69
C PRO A 94 -2.76 -1.32 5.38
N VAL A 95 -3.72 -2.14 4.95
CA VAL A 95 -5.11 -1.73 4.63
C VAL A 95 -5.26 -1.01 3.28
N ILE A 96 -4.22 -0.35 2.78
CA ILE A 96 -4.26 0.38 1.49
C ILE A 96 -3.90 -0.57 0.35
N SER A 97 -4.89 -1.13 -0.33
CA SER A 97 -4.79 -2.24 -1.30
C SER A 97 -4.22 -3.53 -0.71
N ASP A 98 -4.26 -3.64 0.61
CA ASP A 98 -3.75 -4.74 1.43
C ASP A 98 -4.79 -5.18 2.46
N PRO A 99 -4.67 -6.40 3.05
CA PRO A 99 -5.56 -6.87 4.08
C PRO A 99 -5.58 -5.97 5.33
N GLY A 100 -6.72 -5.96 6.05
CA GLY A 100 -6.83 -5.31 7.35
C GLY A 100 -8.03 -4.40 7.54
N PHE A 101 -8.78 -4.08 6.48
CA PHE A 101 -9.98 -3.23 6.58
C PHE A 101 -11.01 -3.79 7.55
N ASP A 102 -11.29 -5.09 7.49
CA ASP A 102 -12.24 -5.74 8.39
C ASP A 102 -11.76 -5.76 9.83
N LEU A 103 -10.44 -5.94 10.05
CA LEU A 103 -9.84 -5.85 11.38
C LEU A 103 -10.04 -4.46 11.97
N VAL A 104 -9.73 -3.40 11.22
CA VAL A 104 -9.94 -2.00 11.67
C VAL A 104 -11.41 -1.74 11.98
N ASN A 105 -12.34 -2.27 11.17
CA ASN A 105 -13.78 -2.14 11.42
C ASN A 105 -14.21 -2.82 12.72
N VAL A 106 -13.68 -4.02 13.03
CA VAL A 106 -13.93 -4.69 14.32
C VAL A 106 -13.43 -3.82 15.46
N PHE A 107 -12.20 -3.31 15.42
CA PHE A 107 -11.63 -2.46 16.46
C PHE A 107 -12.43 -1.19 16.67
N ARG A 108 -12.86 -0.53 15.59
CA ARG A 108 -13.71 0.66 15.65
C ARG A 108 -15.09 0.37 16.28
N ARG A 109 -15.72 -0.72 15.87
CA ARG A 109 -17.04 -1.16 16.39
C ARG A 109 -16.97 -1.48 17.89
N GLU A 110 -15.90 -2.13 18.31
CA GLU A 110 -15.70 -2.58 19.69
C GLU A 110 -15.06 -1.51 20.59
N GLY A 111 -14.75 -0.32 20.06
CA GLY A 111 -14.11 0.76 20.82
C GLY A 111 -12.70 0.42 21.31
N LEU A 112 -11.98 -0.48 20.62
CA LEU A 112 -10.65 -0.92 21.00
C LEU A 112 -9.57 0.02 20.48
N PRO A 113 -8.45 0.19 21.21
CA PRO A 113 -7.39 1.09 20.79
C PRO A 113 -6.59 0.51 19.61
N TYR A 114 -6.38 1.34 18.60
CA TYR A 114 -5.46 1.07 17.49
C TYR A 114 -4.81 2.37 17.00
N THR A 115 -3.66 2.25 16.40
CA THR A 115 -2.93 3.37 15.79
C THR A 115 -2.19 2.94 14.54
N VAL A 116 -1.79 3.93 13.74
CA VAL A 116 -0.98 3.73 12.53
C VAL A 116 0.44 4.22 12.79
N LEU A 117 1.42 3.42 12.42
CA LEU A 117 2.81 3.82 12.34
C LEU A 117 3.11 4.24 10.89
N PRO A 118 3.27 5.54 10.61
CA PRO A 118 3.53 6.01 9.25
C PRO A 118 4.87 5.49 8.72
N GLY A 119 4.96 5.37 7.40
CA GLY A 119 6.18 4.91 6.73
C GLY A 119 6.03 4.93 5.22
N ALA A 120 6.75 4.05 4.53
CA ALA A 120 6.79 4.00 3.08
C ALA A 120 5.39 3.84 2.44
N SER A 121 5.18 4.59 1.36
CA SER A 121 3.94 4.58 0.59
C SER A 121 4.24 4.75 -0.90
N ALA A 122 3.99 3.71 -1.69
CA ALA A 122 4.24 3.73 -3.13
C ALA A 122 3.38 4.80 -3.84
N SER A 123 2.11 4.96 -3.43
CA SER A 123 1.20 5.93 -4.04
C SER A 123 1.66 7.38 -3.86
N LEU A 124 2.03 7.77 -2.65
CA LEU A 124 2.49 9.14 -2.36
C LEU A 124 3.89 9.39 -2.95
N SER A 125 4.79 8.42 -2.88
CA SER A 125 6.11 8.52 -3.51
C SER A 125 6.00 8.69 -5.02
N ALA A 126 5.13 7.91 -5.67
CA ALA A 126 4.87 8.05 -7.10
C ALA A 126 4.28 9.41 -7.47
N LEU A 127 3.34 9.93 -6.69
CA LEU A 127 2.77 11.26 -6.91
C LEU A 127 3.86 12.33 -6.89
N VAL A 128 4.75 12.30 -5.89
CA VAL A 128 5.87 13.26 -5.81
C VAL A 128 6.84 13.06 -6.98
N LEU A 129 7.22 11.83 -7.29
CA LEU A 129 8.13 11.52 -8.40
C LEU A 129 7.53 11.88 -9.77
N SER A 130 6.22 11.83 -9.93
CA SER A 130 5.55 12.16 -11.20
C SER A 130 5.76 13.62 -11.63
N GLY A 131 5.83 14.54 -10.66
CA GLY A 131 5.85 15.98 -10.91
C GLY A 131 4.48 16.56 -11.33
N ILE A 132 3.41 15.74 -11.37
CA ILE A 132 2.04 16.15 -11.66
C ILE A 132 1.43 16.82 -10.42
N ALA A 133 0.45 17.69 -10.61
CA ALA A 133 -0.20 18.47 -9.53
C ALA A 133 -0.65 17.54 -8.36
N SER A 134 -0.25 17.90 -7.14
CA SER A 134 -0.45 17.10 -5.93
C SER A 134 -1.37 17.74 -4.88
N ASP A 135 -1.89 18.93 -5.17
CA ASP A 135 -2.80 19.66 -4.28
C ASP A 135 -4.14 18.92 -4.07
N ARG A 136 -4.61 18.20 -5.10
CA ARG A 136 -5.78 17.34 -5.05
C ARG A 136 -5.53 16.06 -5.82
N PHE A 137 -5.69 14.93 -5.17
CA PHE A 137 -5.53 13.63 -5.81
C PHE A 137 -6.55 12.61 -5.29
N ILE A 138 -6.76 11.57 -6.10
CA ILE A 138 -7.55 10.40 -5.74
C ILE A 138 -6.70 9.14 -5.89
N PHE A 139 -6.92 8.18 -5.03
CA PHE A 139 -6.31 6.86 -5.10
C PHE A 139 -7.31 5.85 -5.66
N GLU A 140 -7.04 5.33 -6.84
CA GLU A 140 -7.89 4.36 -7.54
C GLU A 140 -7.54 2.90 -7.22
N GLY A 141 -6.35 2.66 -6.66
CA GLY A 141 -5.85 1.31 -6.47
C GLY A 141 -5.65 0.58 -7.81
N PHE A 142 -5.96 -0.71 -7.86
CA PHE A 142 -5.92 -1.48 -9.10
C PHE A 142 -7.21 -1.31 -9.91
N LEU A 143 -7.07 -0.99 -11.19
CA LEU A 143 -8.22 -0.90 -12.09
C LEU A 143 -8.89 -2.27 -12.29
N PRO A 144 -10.23 -2.31 -12.49
CA PRO A 144 -10.95 -3.55 -12.72
C PRO A 144 -10.40 -4.35 -13.91
N ARG A 145 -10.46 -5.68 -13.82
CA ARG A 145 -10.02 -6.57 -14.91
C ARG A 145 -11.08 -6.77 -15.98
N LYS A 146 -12.35 -6.76 -15.61
CA LYS A 146 -13.47 -6.94 -16.55
C LYS A 146 -13.65 -5.69 -17.37
N LYS A 147 -13.73 -5.82 -18.69
CA LYS A 147 -13.83 -4.69 -19.63
C LYS A 147 -14.94 -3.72 -19.29
N LYS A 148 -16.16 -4.21 -19.00
CA LYS A 148 -17.30 -3.37 -18.62
C LYS A 148 -17.03 -2.51 -17.39
N ASP A 149 -16.42 -3.08 -16.37
CA ASP A 149 -16.14 -2.40 -15.11
C ASP A 149 -14.95 -1.42 -15.28
N LEU A 150 -13.98 -1.78 -16.11
CA LEU A 150 -12.88 -0.90 -16.51
C LEU A 150 -13.41 0.32 -17.27
N ASP A 151 -14.23 0.11 -18.31
CA ASP A 151 -14.82 1.21 -19.10
C ASP A 151 -15.65 2.14 -18.22
N ALA A 152 -16.42 1.60 -17.28
CA ALA A 152 -17.17 2.41 -16.30
C ALA A 152 -16.22 3.22 -15.39
N ARG A 153 -15.12 2.63 -14.89
CA ARG A 153 -14.15 3.34 -14.07
C ARG A 153 -13.44 4.44 -14.86
N LEU A 154 -13.00 4.16 -16.09
CA LEU A 154 -12.39 5.16 -16.95
C LEU A 154 -13.34 6.30 -17.27
N SER A 155 -14.64 6.03 -17.42
CA SER A 155 -15.65 7.08 -17.64
C SER A 155 -15.78 8.05 -16.46
N LEU A 156 -15.55 7.59 -15.22
CA LEU A 156 -15.50 8.48 -14.06
C LEU A 156 -14.26 9.39 -14.08
N LEU A 157 -13.18 8.94 -14.71
CA LEU A 157 -11.95 9.71 -14.85
C LEU A 157 -11.99 10.73 -16.00
N ASP A 158 -13.00 10.71 -16.88
CA ASP A 158 -13.12 11.67 -18.00
C ASP A 158 -13.20 13.11 -17.54
N SER A 159 -13.94 13.37 -16.47
CA SER A 159 -14.15 14.70 -15.89
C SER A 159 -13.49 14.89 -14.53
N GLN A 160 -12.67 13.93 -14.11
CA GLN A 160 -11.97 14.02 -12.83
C GLN A 160 -10.86 15.06 -12.90
N THR A 161 -11.00 16.14 -12.12
CA THR A 161 -10.03 17.26 -12.07
C THR A 161 -8.88 17.03 -11.10
N ALA A 162 -8.99 16.06 -10.18
CA ALA A 162 -7.91 15.68 -9.29
C ALA A 162 -6.98 14.66 -9.98
N THR A 163 -5.70 14.70 -9.64
CA THR A 163 -4.72 13.72 -10.10
C THR A 163 -5.10 12.32 -9.62
N ALA A 164 -5.11 11.32 -10.50
CA ALA A 164 -5.43 9.94 -10.17
C ALA A 164 -4.16 9.09 -10.03
N ILE A 165 -4.08 8.31 -8.93
CA ILE A 165 -2.98 7.39 -8.64
C ILE A 165 -3.51 5.97 -8.79
N ILE A 166 -2.86 5.17 -9.63
CA ILE A 166 -3.32 3.84 -10.02
C ILE A 166 -2.16 2.85 -9.86
N TYR A 167 -2.40 1.75 -9.14
CA TYR A 167 -1.46 0.63 -9.10
C TYR A 167 -1.63 -0.25 -10.33
N GLU A 168 -0.52 -0.70 -10.92
CA GLU A 168 -0.60 -1.59 -12.07
C GLU A 168 0.51 -2.64 -12.09
N SER A 169 0.17 -3.81 -12.57
CA SER A 169 1.13 -4.90 -12.77
C SER A 169 1.82 -4.80 -14.13
N PRO A 170 3.06 -5.32 -14.28
CA PRO A 170 3.76 -5.29 -15.55
C PRO A 170 3.00 -6.02 -16.66
N HIS A 171 2.25 -7.08 -16.32
CA HIS A 171 1.45 -7.87 -17.26
C HIS A 171 0.25 -7.11 -17.84
N ARG A 172 -0.22 -6.06 -17.18
CA ARG A 172 -1.39 -5.27 -17.59
C ARG A 172 -1.02 -3.89 -18.07
N LEU A 173 0.19 -3.42 -17.79
CA LEU A 173 0.62 -2.05 -18.03
C LEU A 173 0.32 -1.59 -19.47
N ASN A 174 0.75 -2.36 -20.47
CA ASN A 174 0.55 -2.01 -21.89
C ASN A 174 -0.94 -1.90 -22.25
N ALA A 175 -1.77 -2.81 -21.76
CA ALA A 175 -3.22 -2.75 -22.02
C ALA A 175 -3.87 -1.53 -21.35
N THR A 176 -3.46 -1.19 -20.12
CA THR A 176 -3.95 -0.03 -19.39
C THR A 176 -3.51 1.27 -20.06
N LEU A 177 -2.23 1.40 -20.44
CA LEU A 177 -1.71 2.57 -21.16
C LEU A 177 -2.34 2.73 -22.55
N ASP A 178 -2.61 1.63 -23.26
CA ASP A 178 -3.33 1.64 -24.54
C ASP A 178 -4.77 2.16 -24.37
N ALA A 179 -5.46 1.75 -23.32
CA ALA A 179 -6.79 2.26 -22.99
C ALA A 179 -6.76 3.78 -22.65
N PHE A 180 -5.74 4.22 -21.92
CA PHE A 180 -5.54 5.65 -21.58
C PHE A 180 -5.26 6.47 -22.84
N ALA A 181 -4.31 6.04 -23.67
CA ALA A 181 -3.92 6.76 -24.88
C ALA A 181 -5.05 6.85 -25.92
N LYS A 182 -5.90 5.82 -26.02
CA LYS A 182 -7.11 5.86 -26.87
C LYS A 182 -8.14 6.86 -26.37
N ARG A 183 -8.26 7.01 -25.06
CA ARG A 183 -9.30 7.86 -24.44
C ARG A 183 -8.84 9.30 -24.25
N TRP A 184 -7.60 9.49 -23.84
CA TRP A 184 -7.00 10.79 -23.48
C TRP A 184 -5.59 10.94 -24.03
N PRO A 185 -5.38 10.94 -25.35
CA PRO A 185 -4.05 10.83 -25.96
C PRO A 185 -3.06 11.92 -25.54
N ALA A 186 -3.56 13.12 -25.20
CA ALA A 186 -2.75 14.27 -24.80
C ALA A 186 -2.74 14.55 -23.29
N ARG A 187 -3.42 13.72 -22.47
CA ARG A 187 -3.48 13.92 -21.02
C ARG A 187 -2.13 13.55 -20.41
N GLU A 188 -1.63 14.39 -19.51
CA GLU A 188 -0.36 14.18 -18.84
C GLU A 188 -0.41 12.93 -17.95
N CYS A 189 0.64 12.12 -18.04
CA CYS A 189 0.77 10.86 -17.34
C CYS A 189 2.22 10.59 -16.95
N ALA A 190 2.41 9.92 -15.82
CA ALA A 190 3.69 9.35 -15.43
C ALA A 190 3.52 7.87 -15.07
N ALA A 191 4.46 7.04 -15.51
CA ALA A 191 4.62 5.68 -15.03
C ALA A 191 5.86 5.62 -14.13
N VAL A 192 5.66 5.32 -12.86
CA VAL A 192 6.72 5.22 -11.86
C VAL A 192 6.92 3.74 -11.55
N ARG A 193 8.11 3.25 -11.81
CA ARG A 193 8.47 1.84 -11.74
C ARG A 193 9.47 1.59 -10.63
N GLU A 194 9.33 0.47 -9.92
CA GLU A 194 10.32 -0.04 -8.97
C GLU A 194 10.81 1.02 -7.95
N ILE A 195 9.87 1.77 -7.38
CA ILE A 195 10.13 2.86 -6.42
C ILE A 195 11.00 2.37 -5.27
N SER A 196 12.04 3.14 -4.92
CA SER A 196 12.99 2.84 -3.84
C SER A 196 13.92 1.64 -4.11
N LYS A 197 13.81 1.00 -5.28
CA LYS A 197 14.61 -0.17 -5.68
C LYS A 197 15.73 0.23 -6.66
N ARG A 198 16.63 -0.72 -6.92
CA ARG A 198 17.79 -0.52 -7.82
C ARG A 198 17.40 -0.07 -9.24
N PHE A 199 16.22 -0.47 -9.71
CA PHE A 199 15.76 -0.18 -11.08
C PHE A 199 14.59 0.82 -11.09
N GLU A 200 14.61 1.76 -10.13
CA GLU A 200 13.66 2.87 -10.11
C GLU A 200 13.74 3.66 -11.43
N GLU A 201 12.59 3.85 -12.04
CA GLU A 201 12.46 4.58 -13.31
C GLU A 201 11.18 5.40 -13.31
N VAL A 202 11.24 6.60 -13.88
CA VAL A 202 10.07 7.46 -14.05
C VAL A 202 9.97 7.90 -15.51
N VAL A 203 8.92 7.45 -16.18
CA VAL A 203 8.60 7.84 -17.56
C VAL A 203 7.45 8.84 -17.52
N ARG A 204 7.69 10.05 -18.02
CA ARG A 204 6.73 11.16 -18.02
C ARG A 204 6.41 11.59 -19.45
N GLY A 205 5.22 12.10 -19.67
CA GLY A 205 4.76 12.64 -20.94
C GLY A 205 3.25 12.61 -21.04
N THR A 206 2.72 12.63 -22.24
CA THR A 206 1.32 12.33 -22.49
C THR A 206 1.05 10.84 -22.33
N THR A 207 -0.21 10.44 -22.16
CA THR A 207 -0.58 9.02 -22.14
C THR A 207 -0.08 8.28 -23.39
N SER A 208 -0.04 8.95 -24.55
CA SER A 208 0.52 8.41 -25.79
C SER A 208 2.03 8.19 -25.69
N ASP A 209 2.78 9.18 -25.17
CA ASP A 209 4.24 9.06 -25.02
C ASP A 209 4.63 7.94 -24.08
N VAL A 210 3.96 7.84 -22.91
CA VAL A 210 4.21 6.80 -21.92
C VAL A 210 3.87 5.42 -22.46
N ARG A 211 2.76 5.28 -23.19
CA ARG A 211 2.40 4.03 -23.89
C ARG A 211 3.49 3.63 -24.89
N ASP A 212 3.92 4.54 -25.75
CA ASP A 212 4.89 4.24 -26.81
C ASP A 212 6.24 3.83 -26.23
N HIS A 213 6.66 4.43 -25.11
CA HIS A 213 7.85 4.00 -24.37
C HIS A 213 7.77 2.53 -23.95
N PHE A 214 6.66 2.09 -23.35
CA PHE A 214 6.52 0.70 -22.87
C PHE A 214 6.11 -0.29 -23.97
N LEU A 215 5.68 0.15 -25.13
CA LEU A 215 5.60 -0.70 -26.31
C LEU A 215 6.98 -1.03 -26.88
N ALA A 216 7.94 -0.10 -26.79
CA ALA A 216 9.32 -0.30 -27.22
C ALA A 216 10.19 -1.00 -26.14
N ASN A 217 9.82 -0.92 -24.86
CA ASN A 217 10.55 -1.45 -23.72
C ASN A 217 9.65 -2.35 -22.89
N GLU A 218 9.97 -3.64 -22.81
CA GLU A 218 9.17 -4.61 -22.07
C GLU A 218 8.99 -4.20 -20.58
N PRO A 219 7.76 -4.02 -20.08
CA PRO A 219 7.55 -3.63 -18.68
C PRO A 219 7.91 -4.77 -17.73
N ARG A 220 8.70 -4.46 -16.71
CA ARG A 220 9.10 -5.38 -15.62
C ARG A 220 9.02 -4.70 -14.27
N GLY A 221 8.72 -5.48 -13.25
CA GLY A 221 8.61 -4.99 -11.88
C GLY A 221 7.22 -4.42 -11.56
N GLU A 222 7.12 -3.55 -10.58
CA GLU A 222 5.88 -2.96 -10.07
C GLU A 222 5.74 -1.52 -10.54
N PHE A 223 4.52 -1.13 -10.86
CA PHE A 223 4.21 0.18 -11.43
C PHE A 223 3.16 0.94 -10.64
N VAL A 224 3.36 2.23 -10.53
CA VAL A 224 2.32 3.19 -10.16
C VAL A 224 2.15 4.16 -11.33
N LEU A 225 0.94 4.25 -11.85
CA LEU A 225 0.56 5.25 -12.85
C LEU A 225 -0.01 6.47 -12.14
N VAL A 226 0.42 7.65 -12.56
CA VAL A 226 -0.11 8.94 -12.10
C VAL A 226 -0.66 9.66 -13.31
N LEU A 227 -1.97 9.92 -13.31
CA LEU A 227 -2.70 10.56 -14.41
C LEU A 227 -3.16 11.94 -13.95
N ALA A 228 -2.81 12.99 -14.67
CA ALA A 228 -3.25 14.34 -14.35
C ALA A 228 -4.78 14.47 -14.35
N GLY A 229 -5.30 15.48 -13.69
CA GLY A 229 -6.70 15.87 -13.80
C GLY A 229 -7.10 16.21 -15.24
N ALA A 230 -8.41 16.18 -15.53
CA ALA A 230 -8.97 16.54 -16.83
C ALA A 230 -8.92 18.06 -17.08
#